data_783251e578b76128a576d991db4209ab
#
_entry.id   783251e578b76128a576d991db4209ab
#
_cell.length_a   1.000
_cell.length_b   1.000
_cell.length_c   1.000
_cell.angle_alpha   90.00
_cell.angle_beta   90.00
_cell.angle_gamma   90.00
#
_symmetry.space_group_name_H-M   'P 1'
#
loop_
_entity.id
_entity.type
_entity.pdbx_description
1 polymer ?
#
loop_
_entity_poly.entity_id
_entity_poly.type
_entity_poly.pdbx_seq_one_letter_code
_entity_poly.pdbx_strand_id
1 'polypeptide(L)'
;SIKKNAKFLSGHVIYPKYAPFFPAKSVVTFVRDPAQQVRSHYEHFSRLHGYKGSFEDFIKENRFANMQSKALNGIWTDAIGFIGITERYNESIALFNKYYGTGIKVLDINKNTAKASGTYTFTESETSLIKKMNAKDYALYHYAINRFDLHKELLEKELPLVRFGQMNILPKDKGKQLNIWACCYEQEEALEADIIVDGQVVEHVKLSDYRALASERNIHREGYIGKSYKYPDTFREGQAVKVVEKQTQIVIFEDVVS
;
A
#
# COMPACT_ATOMS: atom_id res chain seq x y z
N SER A 1 -24.63 9.02 11.59
CA SER A 1 -25.22 7.91 10.81
C SER A 1 -24.82 8.05 9.35
N ILE A 2 -24.25 7.01 8.77
CA ILE A 2 -24.00 6.96 7.31
C ILE A 2 -25.39 6.95 6.68
N LYS A 3 -25.70 7.93 5.82
CA LYS A 3 -27.00 7.96 5.13
C LYS A 3 -27.14 6.67 4.32
N LYS A 4 -28.31 6.00 4.43
CA LYS A 4 -28.59 4.69 3.80
C LYS A 4 -28.26 4.58 2.29
N ASN A 5 -28.06 5.69 1.60
CA ASN A 5 -27.78 5.76 0.16
C ASN A 5 -26.46 6.48 -0.17
N ALA A 6 -25.54 6.62 0.78
CA ALA A 6 -24.24 7.24 0.50
C ALA A 6 -23.41 6.31 -0.39
N LYS A 7 -23.14 6.71 -1.62
CA LYS A 7 -22.28 6.00 -2.57
C LYS A 7 -20.80 6.31 -2.37
N PHE A 8 -20.49 7.38 -1.66
CA PHE A 8 -19.14 7.87 -1.46
C PHE A 8 -19.00 8.57 -0.11
N LEU A 9 -17.90 8.30 0.60
CA LEU A 9 -17.52 8.95 1.85
C LEU A 9 -16.14 9.58 1.64
N SER A 10 -16.04 10.89 1.77
CA SER A 10 -14.77 11.63 1.67
C SER A 10 -14.52 12.45 2.91
N GLY A 11 -13.25 12.60 3.29
CA GLY A 11 -12.83 13.45 4.41
C GLY A 11 -11.61 12.92 5.12
N HIS A 12 -11.24 13.60 6.21
CA HIS A 12 -10.19 13.15 7.13
C HIS A 12 -10.77 12.05 8.06
N VAL A 13 -10.85 10.84 7.54
CA VAL A 13 -11.44 9.70 8.25
C VAL A 13 -10.37 8.70 8.65
N ILE A 14 -10.55 8.06 9.80
CA ILE A 14 -9.72 6.95 10.25
C ILE A 14 -10.41 5.66 9.81
N TYR A 15 -9.75 4.85 9.00
CA TYR A 15 -10.30 3.65 8.37
C TYR A 15 -10.98 2.68 9.36
N PRO A 16 -10.43 2.32 10.53
CA PRO A 16 -11.07 1.37 11.45
C PRO A 16 -12.52 1.69 11.80
N LYS A 17 -12.87 2.98 11.82
CA LYS A 17 -14.26 3.41 12.11
C LYS A 17 -15.25 3.00 11.02
N TYR A 18 -14.76 2.81 9.80
CA TYR A 18 -15.59 2.58 8.61
C TYR A 18 -15.36 1.20 7.97
N ALA A 19 -14.36 0.47 8.45
CA ALA A 19 -14.01 -0.86 7.95
C ALA A 19 -15.20 -1.84 7.83
N PRO A 20 -16.17 -1.86 8.75
CA PRO A 20 -17.34 -2.74 8.63
C PRO A 20 -18.24 -2.43 7.44
N PHE A 21 -18.15 -1.22 6.88
CA PHE A 21 -19.03 -0.75 5.81
C PHE A 21 -18.37 -0.69 4.45
N PHE A 22 -17.04 -0.64 4.41
CA PHE A 22 -16.27 -0.46 3.19
C PHE A 22 -15.11 -1.45 3.15
N PRO A 23 -15.13 -2.43 2.22
CA PRO A 23 -14.02 -3.34 2.02
C PRO A 23 -12.77 -2.58 1.56
N ALA A 24 -11.60 -3.11 1.83
CA ALA A 24 -10.32 -2.48 1.50
C ALA A 24 -10.21 -2.08 0.01
N LYS A 25 -10.78 -2.90 -0.90
CA LYS A 25 -10.82 -2.62 -2.34
C LYS A 25 -11.59 -1.33 -2.72
N SER A 26 -12.47 -0.87 -1.85
CA SER A 26 -13.25 0.39 -2.04
C SER A 26 -12.55 1.61 -1.44
N VAL A 27 -11.41 1.43 -0.80
CA VAL A 27 -10.67 2.54 -0.19
C VAL A 27 -9.76 3.18 -1.23
N VAL A 28 -9.90 4.49 -1.34
CA VAL A 28 -9.01 5.35 -2.14
C VAL A 28 -8.32 6.31 -1.20
N THR A 29 -7.02 6.43 -1.30
CA THR A 29 -6.24 7.37 -0.50
C THR A 29 -5.16 8.02 -1.34
N PHE A 30 -4.67 9.17 -0.87
CA PHE A 30 -3.48 9.81 -1.40
C PHE A 30 -2.45 9.92 -0.28
N VAL A 31 -1.23 9.58 -0.58
CA VAL A 31 -0.10 9.77 0.32
C VAL A 31 0.81 10.88 -0.20
N ARG A 32 1.56 11.46 0.72
CA ARG A 32 2.47 12.55 0.46
C ARG A 32 3.84 12.24 1.06
N ASP A 33 4.91 12.81 0.51
CA ASP A 33 6.22 12.79 1.16
C ASP A 33 6.07 13.19 2.64
N PRO A 34 6.56 12.38 3.60
CA PRO A 34 6.31 12.64 5.01
C PRO A 34 6.86 13.98 5.51
N ALA A 35 8.01 14.44 5.00
CA ALA A 35 8.53 15.75 5.39
C ALA A 35 7.64 16.89 4.89
N GLN A 36 7.19 16.80 3.64
CA GLN A 36 6.26 17.78 3.06
C GLN A 36 4.94 17.80 3.80
N GLN A 37 4.46 16.64 4.23
CA GLN A 37 3.22 16.50 4.96
C GLN A 37 3.32 17.07 6.37
N VAL A 38 4.37 16.75 7.13
CA VAL A 38 4.61 17.27 8.48
C VAL A 38 4.71 18.79 8.49
N ARG A 39 5.46 19.38 7.54
CA ARG A 39 5.58 20.84 7.44
C ARG A 39 4.25 21.50 7.09
N SER A 40 3.51 20.92 6.17
CA SER A 40 2.17 21.41 5.81
C SER A 40 1.21 21.39 7.01
N HIS A 41 1.27 20.33 7.84
CA HIS A 41 0.49 20.23 9.07
C HIS A 41 0.90 21.27 10.09
N TYR A 42 2.20 21.47 10.31
CA TYR A 42 2.69 22.53 11.20
C TYR A 42 2.12 23.90 10.82
N GLU A 43 2.20 24.27 9.53
CA GLU A 43 1.65 25.55 9.06
C GLU A 43 0.13 25.63 9.24
N HIS A 44 -0.56 24.52 8.99
CA HIS A 44 -2.01 24.44 9.20
C HIS A 44 -2.39 24.65 10.66
N PHE A 45 -1.72 23.92 11.57
CA PHE A 45 -1.96 24.03 13.02
C PHE A 45 -1.56 25.37 13.60
N SER A 46 -0.47 25.96 13.16
CA SER A 46 -0.03 27.29 13.59
C SER A 46 -1.02 28.36 13.17
N ARG A 47 -1.54 28.28 11.91
CA ARG A 47 -2.44 29.28 11.37
C ARG A 47 -3.87 29.15 11.87
N LEU A 48 -4.43 27.93 11.93
CA LEU A 48 -5.84 27.70 12.18
C LEU A 48 -6.18 27.19 13.59
N HIS A 49 -5.22 26.59 14.27
CA HIS A 49 -5.43 25.98 15.60
C HIS A 49 -4.57 26.63 16.69
N GLY A 50 -3.90 27.74 16.36
CA GLY A 50 -3.17 28.52 17.35
C GLY A 50 -1.95 27.83 17.96
N TYR A 51 -1.35 26.86 17.27
CA TYR A 51 -0.12 26.21 17.72
C TYR A 51 1.01 27.23 17.82
N LYS A 52 1.70 27.29 18.99
CA LYS A 52 2.72 28.29 19.31
C LYS A 52 4.14 27.73 19.40
N GLY A 53 4.31 26.41 19.40
CA GLY A 53 5.63 25.77 19.44
C GLY A 53 6.43 25.98 18.15
N SER A 54 7.73 25.78 18.23
CA SER A 54 8.59 25.75 17.04
C SER A 54 8.26 24.57 16.12
N PHE A 55 8.80 24.58 14.90
CA PHE A 55 8.64 23.43 14.01
C PHE A 55 9.31 22.17 14.57
N GLU A 56 10.44 22.32 15.22
CA GLU A 56 11.14 21.22 15.88
C GLU A 56 10.32 20.61 17.04
N ASP A 57 9.64 21.45 17.84
CA ASP A 57 8.73 20.97 18.88
C ASP A 57 7.56 20.19 18.27
N PHE A 58 6.99 20.71 17.17
CA PHE A 58 5.91 20.04 16.46
C PHE A 58 6.30 18.65 15.97
N ILE A 59 7.50 18.47 15.39
CA ILE A 59 8.01 17.18 14.92
C ILE A 59 8.12 16.17 16.07
N LYS A 60 8.52 16.64 17.29
CA LYS A 60 8.71 15.79 18.47
C LYS A 60 7.40 15.32 19.09
N GLU A 61 6.28 15.96 18.80
CA GLU A 61 4.99 15.59 19.37
C GLU A 61 4.44 14.31 18.72
N ASN A 62 4.30 13.23 19.50
CA ASN A 62 3.78 11.94 19.03
C ASN A 62 2.40 12.02 18.37
N ARG A 63 1.56 13.01 18.74
CA ARG A 63 0.24 13.17 18.12
C ARG A 63 0.33 13.54 16.64
N PHE A 64 1.39 14.19 16.20
CA PHE A 64 1.63 14.60 14.81
C PHE A 64 2.52 13.65 14.02
N ALA A 65 3.11 12.66 14.69
CA ALA A 65 3.95 11.64 14.04
C ALA A 65 3.12 10.56 13.37
N ASN A 66 3.57 10.09 12.20
CA ASN A 66 2.98 8.97 11.45
C ASN A 66 1.47 9.14 11.17
N MET A 67 1.05 10.32 10.78
CA MET A 67 -0.37 10.64 10.60
C MET A 67 -1.03 9.89 9.46
N GLN A 68 -0.30 9.65 8.38
CA GLN A 68 -0.81 8.90 7.22
C GLN A 68 -1.01 7.43 7.58
N SER A 69 -0.01 6.81 8.20
CA SER A 69 -0.11 5.42 8.68
C SER A 69 -1.17 5.25 9.76
N LYS A 70 -1.34 6.23 10.66
CA LYS A 70 -2.41 6.21 11.67
C LYS A 70 -3.80 6.26 11.03
N ALA A 71 -3.98 7.04 9.98
CA ALA A 71 -5.26 7.11 9.27
C ALA A 71 -5.64 5.77 8.61
N LEU A 72 -4.65 5.00 8.18
CA LEU A 72 -4.81 3.69 7.54
C LEU A 72 -4.64 2.51 8.52
N ASN A 73 -4.57 2.78 9.83
CA ASN A 73 -4.38 1.71 10.80
C ASN A 73 -5.48 0.64 10.67
N GLY A 74 -5.07 -0.64 10.74
CA GLY A 74 -5.99 -1.77 10.65
C GLY A 74 -6.40 -2.20 9.24
N ILE A 75 -6.00 -1.47 8.19
CA ILE A 75 -6.13 -1.93 6.80
C ILE A 75 -4.84 -2.64 6.36
N TRP A 76 -4.97 -3.67 5.56
CA TRP A 76 -3.83 -4.16 4.79
C TRP A 76 -3.55 -3.20 3.65
N THR A 77 -2.41 -2.55 3.69
CA THR A 77 -2.01 -1.57 2.67
C THR A 77 -2.04 -2.18 1.26
N ASP A 78 -1.64 -3.45 1.17
CA ASP A 78 -1.66 -4.22 -0.08
C ASP A 78 -3.07 -4.41 -0.66
N ALA A 79 -4.09 -4.42 0.19
CA ALA A 79 -5.49 -4.60 -0.19
C ALA A 79 -6.23 -3.29 -0.51
N ILE A 80 -5.63 -2.12 -0.29
CA ILE A 80 -6.25 -0.82 -0.61
C ILE A 80 -6.53 -0.75 -2.11
N GLY A 81 -7.73 -0.32 -2.50
CA GLY A 81 -8.15 -0.22 -3.90
C GLY A 81 -7.23 0.70 -4.72
N PHE A 82 -6.99 1.91 -4.24
CA PHE A 82 -6.11 2.86 -4.93
C PHE A 82 -5.31 3.70 -3.94
N ILE A 83 -4.01 3.86 -4.21
CA ILE A 83 -3.14 4.79 -3.50
C ILE A 83 -2.52 5.74 -4.51
N GLY A 84 -2.93 7.01 -4.49
CA GLY A 84 -2.34 8.08 -5.29
C GLY A 84 -1.17 8.73 -4.56
N ILE A 85 -0.30 9.39 -5.33
CA ILE A 85 0.87 10.12 -4.83
C ILE A 85 0.62 11.61 -5.01
N THR A 86 0.66 12.37 -3.92
CA THR A 86 0.32 13.81 -3.95
C THR A 86 1.28 14.61 -4.83
N GLU A 87 2.57 14.27 -4.81
CA GLU A 87 3.59 14.90 -5.65
C GLU A 87 3.42 14.60 -7.14
N ARG A 88 2.69 13.52 -7.44
CA ARG A 88 2.35 13.06 -8.81
C ARG A 88 0.83 13.11 -9.03
N TYR A 89 0.20 14.18 -8.56
CA TYR A 89 -1.28 14.26 -8.50
C TYR A 89 -1.95 14.07 -9.86
N ASN A 90 -1.44 14.73 -10.90
CA ASN A 90 -2.00 14.62 -12.25
C ASN A 90 -1.89 13.19 -12.80
N GLU A 91 -0.74 12.54 -12.60
CA GLU A 91 -0.56 11.14 -12.98
C GLU A 91 -1.47 10.23 -12.16
N SER A 92 -1.62 10.52 -10.85
CA SER A 92 -2.50 9.75 -9.97
C SER A 92 -3.95 9.82 -10.42
N ILE A 93 -4.45 10.98 -10.81
CA ILE A 93 -5.80 11.13 -11.33
C ILE A 93 -5.95 10.44 -12.70
N ALA A 94 -4.97 10.55 -13.58
CA ALA A 94 -4.99 9.85 -14.87
C ALA A 94 -5.04 8.31 -14.68
N LEU A 95 -4.20 7.78 -13.78
CA LEU A 95 -4.17 6.36 -13.44
C LEU A 95 -5.48 5.91 -12.80
N PHE A 96 -6.03 6.69 -11.88
CA PHE A 96 -7.33 6.46 -11.26
C PHE A 96 -8.44 6.39 -12.31
N ASN A 97 -8.49 7.37 -13.22
CA ASN A 97 -9.48 7.40 -14.28
C ASN A 97 -9.39 6.16 -15.19
N LYS A 98 -8.18 5.78 -15.56
CA LYS A 98 -7.97 4.57 -16.39
C LYS A 98 -8.43 3.32 -15.65
N TYR A 99 -8.08 3.18 -14.36
CA TYR A 99 -8.40 2.00 -13.55
C TYR A 99 -9.90 1.85 -13.27
N TYR A 100 -10.57 2.96 -12.92
CA TYR A 100 -12.01 2.92 -12.55
C TYR A 100 -12.96 3.30 -13.69
N GLY A 101 -12.46 3.56 -14.88
CA GLY A 101 -13.28 4.00 -16.02
C GLY A 101 -13.98 5.34 -15.76
N THR A 102 -13.32 6.26 -15.02
CA THR A 102 -13.89 7.56 -14.65
C THR A 102 -13.29 8.70 -15.48
N GLY A 103 -13.90 9.88 -15.39
CA GLY A 103 -13.46 11.10 -16.08
C GLY A 103 -13.21 12.26 -15.11
N ILE A 104 -12.62 11.99 -13.94
CA ILE A 104 -12.33 13.02 -12.93
C ILE A 104 -11.32 14.01 -13.52
N LYS A 105 -11.68 15.30 -13.45
CA LYS A 105 -10.80 16.39 -13.88
C LYS A 105 -9.98 16.89 -12.71
N VAL A 106 -8.71 17.17 -12.98
CA VAL A 106 -7.86 17.87 -12.02
C VAL A 106 -8.33 19.31 -11.90
N LEU A 107 -8.69 19.70 -10.70
CA LEU A 107 -9.03 21.08 -10.38
C LEU A 107 -7.89 21.70 -9.59
N ASP A 108 -7.32 22.80 -10.09
CA ASP A 108 -6.28 23.57 -9.41
C ASP A 108 -6.86 24.44 -8.26
N ILE A 109 -7.67 23.81 -7.39
CA ILE A 109 -8.27 24.45 -6.24
C ILE A 109 -7.31 24.24 -5.04
N ASN A 110 -7.00 25.29 -4.29
CA ASN A 110 -6.14 25.29 -3.09
C ASN A 110 -4.62 25.25 -3.33
N LYS A 111 -4.13 25.73 -4.45
CA LYS A 111 -2.71 26.11 -4.51
C LYS A 111 -2.47 27.25 -3.52
N ASN A 112 -1.65 27.01 -2.51
CA ASN A 112 -1.20 28.09 -1.62
C ASN A 112 -0.34 29.05 -2.46
N THR A 113 -0.93 30.14 -2.93
CA THR A 113 -0.30 31.17 -3.77
C THR A 113 0.89 31.85 -3.10
N ALA A 114 1.04 31.69 -1.77
CA ALA A 114 2.20 32.17 -1.02
C ALA A 114 3.45 31.28 -1.16
N LYS A 115 3.36 30.10 -1.82
CA LYS A 115 4.50 29.21 -2.04
C LYS A 115 5.11 29.43 -3.43
N ALA A 116 6.25 30.08 -3.48
CA ALA A 116 7.00 30.30 -4.71
C ALA A 116 7.52 29.00 -5.37
N SER A 117 7.77 27.93 -4.60
CA SER A 117 8.41 26.69 -5.10
C SER A 117 7.55 25.42 -5.01
N GLY A 118 6.35 25.48 -4.43
CA GLY A 118 5.49 24.29 -4.25
C GLY A 118 6.00 23.24 -3.23
N THR A 119 7.29 23.24 -2.87
CA THR A 119 7.92 22.30 -1.94
C THR A 119 8.58 23.02 -0.78
N TYR A 120 8.65 22.35 0.38
CA TYR A 120 9.39 22.86 1.55
C TYR A 120 10.83 22.35 1.52
N THR A 121 11.74 23.19 2.01
CA THR A 121 13.14 22.84 2.28
C THR A 121 13.36 22.64 3.76
N PHE A 122 14.30 21.79 4.12
CA PHE A 122 14.59 21.39 5.49
C PHE A 122 16.10 21.44 5.74
N THR A 123 16.48 21.74 6.96
CA THR A 123 17.84 21.53 7.42
C THR A 123 18.12 20.04 7.56
N GLU A 124 19.39 19.67 7.66
CA GLU A 124 19.81 18.28 7.88
C GLU A 124 19.28 17.72 9.19
N SER A 125 19.29 18.55 10.26
CA SER A 125 18.73 18.22 11.57
C SER A 125 17.23 17.96 11.51
N GLU A 126 16.45 18.84 10.87
CA GLU A 126 15.00 18.65 10.68
C GLU A 126 14.71 17.39 9.89
N THR A 127 15.44 17.16 8.80
CA THR A 127 15.29 15.96 7.95
C THR A 127 15.51 14.69 8.75
N SER A 128 16.58 14.62 9.53
CA SER A 128 16.92 13.48 10.39
C SER A 128 15.83 13.24 11.44
N LEU A 129 15.37 14.29 12.10
CA LEU A 129 14.32 14.21 13.12
C LEU A 129 12.99 13.78 12.54
N ILE A 130 12.57 14.33 11.38
CA ILE A 130 11.34 13.93 10.69
C ILE A 130 11.40 12.45 10.31
N LYS A 131 12.50 11.98 9.72
CA LYS A 131 12.68 10.56 9.37
C LYS A 131 12.54 9.65 10.59
N LYS A 132 13.18 10.02 11.71
CA LYS A 132 13.10 9.26 12.96
C LYS A 132 11.66 9.18 13.49
N MET A 133 10.95 10.30 13.54
CA MET A 133 9.61 10.37 14.13
C MET A 133 8.52 9.83 13.21
N ASN A 134 8.75 9.81 11.90
CA ASN A 134 7.76 9.41 10.90
C ASN A 134 8.17 8.17 10.09
N ALA A 135 8.93 7.26 10.70
CA ALA A 135 9.46 6.07 10.02
C ALA A 135 8.35 5.21 9.36
N LYS A 136 7.18 5.10 9.99
CA LYS A 136 6.03 4.35 9.42
C LYS A 136 5.44 5.05 8.21
N ASP A 137 5.37 6.37 8.20
CA ASP A 137 4.89 7.14 7.05
C ASP A 137 5.88 7.06 5.89
N TYR A 138 7.19 7.05 6.16
CA TYR A 138 8.20 6.80 5.13
C TYR A 138 8.08 5.41 4.52
N ALA A 139 7.91 4.37 5.34
CA ALA A 139 7.68 3.02 4.85
C ALA A 139 6.41 2.94 3.97
N LEU A 140 5.31 3.55 4.42
CA LEU A 140 4.07 3.64 3.65
C LEU A 140 4.27 4.38 2.32
N TYR A 141 4.99 5.51 2.34
CA TYR A 141 5.22 6.33 1.16
C TYR A 141 6.07 5.60 0.11
N HIS A 142 7.16 4.95 0.53
CA HIS A 142 7.99 4.14 -0.36
C HIS A 142 7.21 2.96 -0.96
N TYR A 143 6.45 2.26 -0.13
CA TYR A 143 5.54 1.21 -0.61
C TYR A 143 4.56 1.76 -1.66
N ALA A 144 3.94 2.90 -1.39
CA ALA A 144 2.96 3.51 -2.28
C ALA A 144 3.57 3.91 -3.63
N ILE A 145 4.79 4.47 -3.65
CA ILE A 145 5.51 4.80 -4.89
C ILE A 145 5.76 3.53 -5.71
N ASN A 146 6.34 2.49 -5.11
CA ASN A 146 6.67 1.25 -5.81
C ASN A 146 5.40 0.61 -6.40
N ARG A 147 4.32 0.57 -5.61
CA ARG A 147 3.03 0.04 -6.07
C ARG A 147 2.42 0.90 -7.18
N PHE A 148 2.52 2.22 -7.07
CA PHE A 148 2.00 3.14 -8.08
C PHE A 148 2.71 2.94 -9.42
N ASP A 149 4.04 2.85 -9.41
CA ASP A 149 4.83 2.62 -10.61
C ASP A 149 4.52 1.25 -11.23
N LEU A 150 4.42 0.21 -10.41
CA LEU A 150 4.01 -1.13 -10.86
C LEU A 150 2.62 -1.10 -11.51
N HIS A 151 1.62 -0.52 -10.87
CA HIS A 151 0.27 -0.46 -11.40
C HIS A 151 0.18 0.38 -12.67
N LYS A 152 0.99 1.45 -12.78
CA LYS A 152 1.09 2.25 -14.00
C LYS A 152 1.63 1.41 -15.15
N GLU A 153 2.73 0.68 -14.93
CA GLU A 153 3.32 -0.21 -15.92
C GLU A 153 2.33 -1.30 -16.39
N LEU A 154 1.63 -1.94 -15.45
CA LEU A 154 0.64 -2.96 -15.77
C LEU A 154 -0.51 -2.40 -16.62
N LEU A 155 -1.05 -1.26 -16.25
CA LEU A 155 -2.12 -0.61 -17.01
C LEU A 155 -1.67 -0.12 -18.40
N GLU A 156 -0.42 0.29 -18.54
CA GLU A 156 0.15 0.64 -19.85
C GLU A 156 0.28 -0.58 -20.77
N LYS A 157 0.56 -1.76 -20.19
CA LYS A 157 0.63 -3.04 -20.88
C LYS A 157 -0.73 -3.77 -21.01
N GLU A 158 -1.81 -3.16 -20.54
CA GLU A 158 -3.15 -3.77 -20.48
C GLU A 158 -3.18 -5.07 -19.67
N LEU A 159 -2.33 -5.21 -18.67
CA LEU A 159 -2.24 -6.35 -17.79
C LEU A 159 -3.07 -6.11 -16.49
N PRO A 160 -3.55 -7.20 -15.86
CA PRO A 160 -4.32 -7.10 -14.61
C PRO A 160 -3.48 -6.54 -13.46
N LEU A 161 -4.14 -5.79 -12.56
CA LEU A 161 -3.49 -5.21 -11.39
C LEU A 161 -3.36 -6.24 -10.27
N VAL A 162 -2.27 -6.96 -10.26
CA VAL A 162 -1.96 -7.95 -9.21
C VAL A 162 -1.68 -7.25 -7.88
N ARG A 163 -2.36 -7.73 -6.85
CA ARG A 163 -2.16 -7.34 -5.46
C ARG A 163 -1.65 -8.52 -4.67
N PHE A 164 -0.61 -8.27 -3.93
CA PHE A 164 0.04 -9.26 -3.07
C PHE A 164 0.62 -8.56 -1.85
N GLY A 165 0.88 -9.30 -0.80
CA GLY A 165 1.41 -8.72 0.43
C GLY A 165 2.30 -9.69 1.19
N GLN A 166 2.52 -9.36 2.47
CA GLN A 166 3.44 -10.11 3.31
C GLN A 166 3.22 -11.62 3.21
N MET A 167 4.28 -12.29 2.85
CA MET A 167 4.39 -13.73 2.75
C MET A 167 5.53 -14.18 3.66
N ASN A 168 5.37 -15.35 4.25
CA ASN A 168 6.37 -15.88 5.17
C ASN A 168 6.88 -17.22 4.63
N ILE A 169 8.21 -17.37 4.57
CA ILE A 169 8.82 -18.68 4.65
C ILE A 169 8.86 -19.04 6.12
N LEU A 170 8.19 -20.12 6.50
CA LEU A 170 8.31 -20.65 7.84
C LEU A 170 9.57 -21.51 7.91
N PRO A 171 10.45 -21.29 8.91
CA PRO A 171 11.68 -22.05 9.07
C PRO A 171 11.39 -23.54 9.30
N LYS A 172 12.45 -24.35 9.17
CA LYS A 172 12.42 -25.82 9.20
C LYS A 172 11.72 -26.40 10.43
N ASP A 173 11.93 -25.79 11.58
CA ASP A 173 11.31 -26.14 12.87
C ASP A 173 9.82 -25.78 12.96
N LYS A 174 9.31 -24.92 12.07
CA LYS A 174 7.92 -24.48 12.01
C LYS A 174 7.14 -25.00 10.80
N GLY A 175 7.66 -26.05 10.13
CA GLY A 175 6.92 -26.80 9.13
C GLY A 175 7.29 -26.58 7.68
N LYS A 176 8.41 -25.95 7.34
CA LYS A 176 8.92 -25.79 5.95
C LYS A 176 7.83 -25.38 4.96
N GLN A 177 7.20 -24.26 5.21
CA GLN A 177 6.04 -23.86 4.45
C GLN A 177 6.20 -22.42 3.93
N LEU A 178 6.00 -22.26 2.64
CA LEU A 178 5.82 -20.95 2.00
C LEU A 178 4.35 -20.60 1.98
N ASN A 179 3.98 -19.50 2.63
CA ASN A 179 2.63 -18.97 2.59
C ASN A 179 2.56 -17.79 1.64
N ILE A 180 1.78 -17.91 0.60
CA ILE A 180 1.63 -16.94 -0.48
C ILE A 180 0.19 -16.47 -0.54
N TRP A 181 -0.04 -15.20 -0.88
CA TRP A 181 -1.32 -14.74 -1.35
C TRP A 181 -1.16 -13.66 -2.42
N ALA A 182 -2.01 -13.72 -3.42
CA ALA A 182 -2.19 -12.66 -4.39
C ALA A 182 -3.60 -12.74 -5.00
N CYS A 183 -4.09 -11.61 -5.47
CA CYS A 183 -5.36 -11.52 -6.18
C CYS A 183 -5.36 -10.36 -7.19
N CYS A 184 -6.32 -10.41 -8.10
CA CYS A 184 -6.67 -9.32 -8.98
C CYS A 184 -8.15 -9.00 -8.79
N TYR A 185 -8.50 -7.73 -8.48
CA TYR A 185 -9.90 -7.37 -8.18
C TYR A 185 -10.80 -7.37 -9.42
N GLU A 186 -10.20 -7.35 -10.60
CA GLU A 186 -10.87 -7.38 -11.88
C GLU A 186 -11.17 -8.80 -12.37
N GLN A 187 -10.68 -9.85 -11.65
CA GLN A 187 -10.81 -11.24 -12.05
C GLN A 187 -11.39 -12.08 -10.91
N GLU A 188 -12.35 -12.94 -11.20
CA GLU A 188 -12.91 -13.90 -10.25
C GLU A 188 -12.10 -15.20 -10.19
N GLU A 189 -11.26 -15.48 -11.19
CA GLU A 189 -10.40 -16.64 -11.23
C GLU A 189 -9.22 -16.49 -10.26
N ALA A 190 -8.74 -17.62 -9.74
CA ALA A 190 -7.53 -17.65 -8.93
C ALA A 190 -6.31 -17.43 -9.81
N LEU A 191 -5.42 -16.55 -9.40
CA LEU A 191 -4.13 -16.36 -10.05
C LEU A 191 -3.30 -17.64 -10.01
N GLU A 192 -2.46 -17.81 -11.03
CA GLU A 192 -1.47 -18.88 -11.09
C GLU A 192 -0.08 -18.29 -10.94
N ALA A 193 0.79 -19.04 -10.29
CA ALA A 193 2.17 -18.62 -10.06
C ALA A 193 3.14 -19.79 -10.17
N ASP A 194 4.38 -19.48 -10.50
CA ASP A 194 5.48 -20.40 -10.53
C ASP A 194 6.35 -20.19 -9.28
N ILE A 195 6.64 -21.29 -8.58
CA ILE A 195 7.64 -21.31 -7.52
C ILE A 195 8.97 -21.67 -8.16
N ILE A 196 9.94 -20.79 -7.99
CA ILE A 196 11.27 -20.87 -8.61
C ILE A 196 12.30 -20.95 -7.48
N VAL A 197 13.19 -21.95 -7.55
CA VAL A 197 14.29 -22.12 -6.62
C VAL A 197 15.59 -22.15 -7.42
N ASP A 198 16.54 -21.29 -7.04
CA ASP A 198 17.83 -21.13 -7.74
C ASP A 198 17.67 -20.99 -9.26
N GLY A 199 16.63 -20.27 -9.69
CA GLY A 199 16.35 -20.01 -11.10
C GLY A 199 15.59 -21.12 -11.85
N GLN A 200 15.25 -22.23 -11.19
CA GLN A 200 14.48 -23.33 -11.79
C GLN A 200 13.04 -23.36 -11.27
N VAL A 201 12.07 -23.49 -12.18
CA VAL A 201 10.67 -23.70 -11.79
C VAL A 201 10.52 -25.08 -11.16
N VAL A 202 10.12 -25.12 -9.91
CA VAL A 202 9.96 -26.37 -9.13
C VAL A 202 8.49 -26.75 -8.98
N GLU A 203 7.57 -25.81 -9.06
CA GLU A 203 6.13 -26.06 -8.90
C GLU A 203 5.30 -24.99 -9.62
N HIS A 204 4.18 -25.39 -10.20
CA HIS A 204 3.12 -24.52 -10.68
C HIS A 204 1.96 -24.56 -9.70
N VAL A 205 1.56 -23.40 -9.17
CA VAL A 205 0.54 -23.34 -8.12
C VAL A 205 -0.62 -22.43 -8.52
N LYS A 206 -1.81 -22.79 -8.06
CA LYS A 206 -2.99 -21.94 -8.12
C LYS A 206 -3.26 -21.32 -6.76
N LEU A 207 -3.46 -19.99 -6.71
CA LEU A 207 -3.65 -19.24 -5.47
C LEU A 207 -5.13 -19.31 -5.05
N SER A 208 -5.55 -20.47 -4.53
CA SER A 208 -6.94 -20.77 -4.19
C SER A 208 -7.14 -21.31 -2.77
N ASP A 209 -6.10 -21.35 -1.95
CA ASP A 209 -6.22 -21.75 -0.55
C ASP A 209 -6.85 -20.62 0.27
N TYR A 210 -7.67 -20.99 1.26
CA TYR A 210 -8.34 -20.06 2.15
C TYR A 210 -7.35 -19.31 3.04
N ARG A 211 -7.58 -18.01 3.18
CA ARG A 211 -6.87 -17.10 4.09
C ARG A 211 -7.87 -16.41 5.01
N ALA A 212 -7.91 -16.83 6.27
CA ALA A 212 -8.90 -16.33 7.25
C ALA A 212 -8.90 -14.79 7.34
N LEU A 213 -7.70 -14.17 7.47
CA LEU A 213 -7.60 -12.71 7.55
C LEU A 213 -8.05 -12.00 6.27
N ALA A 214 -7.91 -12.62 5.12
CA ALA A 214 -8.42 -12.05 3.86
C ALA A 214 -9.93 -12.10 3.79
N SER A 215 -10.53 -13.19 4.27
CA SER A 215 -11.99 -13.35 4.41
C SER A 215 -12.57 -12.36 5.41
N GLU A 216 -12.02 -12.28 6.62
CA GLU A 216 -12.46 -11.35 7.68
C GLU A 216 -12.43 -9.89 7.21
N ARG A 217 -11.49 -9.54 6.35
CA ARG A 217 -11.32 -8.18 5.80
C ARG A 217 -12.00 -7.98 4.46
N ASN A 218 -12.74 -8.95 3.98
CA ASN A 218 -13.45 -8.93 2.71
C ASN A 218 -12.58 -8.42 1.54
N ILE A 219 -11.38 -9.01 1.42
CA ILE A 219 -10.40 -8.57 0.42
C ILE A 219 -10.85 -9.00 -0.97
N HIS A 220 -10.93 -10.32 -1.23
CA HIS A 220 -11.36 -10.86 -2.52
C HIS A 220 -11.72 -12.34 -2.39
N ARG A 221 -12.62 -12.83 -3.23
CA ARG A 221 -13.00 -14.25 -3.36
C ARG A 221 -13.22 -14.94 -2.00
N GLU A 222 -13.90 -14.27 -1.06
CA GLU A 222 -14.20 -14.79 0.28
C GLU A 222 -12.96 -15.29 1.06
N GLY A 223 -11.76 -14.82 0.67
CA GLY A 223 -10.48 -15.21 1.27
C GLY A 223 -9.75 -16.37 0.54
N TYR A 224 -10.30 -16.90 -0.54
CA TYR A 224 -9.64 -17.96 -1.32
C TYR A 224 -8.63 -17.38 -2.31
N ILE A 225 -7.57 -16.75 -1.81
CA ILE A 225 -6.56 -16.00 -2.57
C ILE A 225 -5.12 -16.43 -2.27
N GLY A 226 -4.94 -17.54 -1.58
CA GLY A 226 -3.63 -17.96 -1.11
C GLY A 226 -3.16 -19.29 -1.62
N LYS A 227 -1.91 -19.63 -1.26
CA LYS A 227 -1.33 -20.95 -1.36
C LYS A 227 -0.41 -21.21 -0.18
N SER A 228 -0.56 -22.36 0.45
CA SER A 228 0.39 -22.90 1.40
C SER A 228 1.17 -24.01 0.71
N TYR A 229 2.41 -23.73 0.36
CA TYR A 229 3.28 -24.67 -0.30
C TYR A 229 4.29 -25.26 0.70
N LYS A 230 4.22 -26.57 0.91
CA LYS A 230 5.22 -27.29 1.67
C LYS A 230 6.36 -27.68 0.73
N TYR A 231 7.52 -27.09 0.95
CA TYR A 231 8.67 -27.41 0.12
C TYR A 231 9.33 -28.73 0.56
N PRO A 232 9.86 -29.49 -0.39
CA PRO A 232 10.44 -30.81 -0.11
C PRO A 232 11.73 -30.71 0.73
N ASP A 233 12.11 -31.81 1.35
CA ASP A 233 13.34 -31.92 2.16
C ASP A 233 14.64 -31.66 1.38
N THR A 234 14.56 -31.66 0.06
CA THR A 234 15.67 -31.34 -0.85
C THR A 234 16.03 -29.85 -0.86
N PHE A 235 15.14 -28.97 -0.39
CA PHE A 235 15.46 -27.55 -0.29
C PHE A 235 16.50 -27.32 0.81
N ARG A 236 17.53 -26.56 0.51
CA ARG A 236 18.65 -26.28 1.40
C ARG A 236 18.57 -24.83 1.89
N GLU A 237 19.07 -24.62 3.10
CA GLU A 237 19.29 -23.28 3.62
C GLU A 237 20.19 -22.48 2.67
N GLY A 238 19.85 -21.20 2.47
CA GLY A 238 20.57 -20.31 1.57
C GLY A 238 20.09 -20.33 0.11
N GLN A 239 19.18 -21.23 -0.29
CA GLN A 239 18.62 -21.23 -1.64
C GLN A 239 17.69 -20.04 -1.86
N ALA A 240 17.83 -19.38 -3.01
CA ALA A 240 16.94 -18.29 -3.40
C ALA A 240 15.57 -18.85 -3.86
N VAL A 241 14.49 -18.34 -3.27
CA VAL A 241 13.12 -18.70 -3.63
C VAL A 241 12.41 -17.47 -4.18
N LYS A 242 11.83 -17.60 -5.37
CA LYS A 242 10.95 -16.59 -5.98
C LYS A 242 9.60 -17.20 -6.28
N VAL A 243 8.56 -16.38 -6.19
CA VAL A 243 7.24 -16.72 -6.72
C VAL A 243 6.86 -15.67 -7.75
N VAL A 244 6.56 -16.13 -8.96
CA VAL A 244 6.28 -15.26 -10.11
C VAL A 244 4.85 -15.51 -10.56
N GLU A 245 4.03 -14.47 -10.60
CA GLU A 245 2.68 -14.55 -11.15
C GLU A 245 2.77 -14.76 -12.68
N LYS A 246 2.03 -15.75 -13.20
CA LYS A 246 2.23 -16.25 -14.56
C LYS A 246 1.80 -15.28 -15.66
N GLN A 247 0.73 -14.54 -15.49
CA GLN A 247 0.19 -13.67 -16.53
C GLN A 247 1.01 -12.37 -16.66
N THR A 248 1.34 -11.76 -15.54
CA THR A 248 2.04 -10.46 -15.50
C THR A 248 3.56 -10.59 -15.41
N GLN A 249 4.07 -11.79 -15.07
CA GLN A 249 5.47 -12.08 -14.80
C GLN A 249 6.03 -11.26 -13.63
N ILE A 250 5.16 -10.80 -12.72
CA ILE A 250 5.57 -10.06 -11.53
C ILE A 250 6.10 -11.03 -10.49
N VAL A 251 7.24 -10.67 -9.90
CA VAL A 251 7.74 -11.33 -8.70
C VAL A 251 6.86 -10.90 -7.52
N ILE A 252 5.99 -11.79 -7.06
CA ILE A 252 5.10 -11.54 -5.92
C ILE A 252 5.73 -11.92 -4.58
N PHE A 253 6.83 -12.65 -4.60
CA PHE A 253 7.62 -13.00 -3.43
C PHE A 253 9.07 -13.34 -3.84
N GLU A 254 10.02 -12.89 -3.03
CA GLU A 254 11.43 -13.27 -3.15
C GLU A 254 12.07 -13.29 -1.76
N ASP A 255 12.74 -14.39 -1.41
CA ASP A 255 13.46 -14.57 -0.15
C ASP A 255 14.45 -15.73 -0.27
N VAL A 256 15.14 -16.03 0.81
CA VAL A 256 16.09 -17.15 0.93
C VAL A 256 15.54 -18.18 1.91
N VAL A 257 15.72 -19.47 1.61
CA VAL A 257 15.38 -20.55 2.54
C VAL A 257 16.23 -20.43 3.80
N SER A 258 15.58 -20.29 4.96
CA SER A 258 16.22 -20.16 6.29
C SER A 258 16.02 -21.41 7.16
#